data_5497b1a421ba74900947cc993432fccc
#
_entry.id   5497b1a421ba74900947cc993432fccc
#
_cell.length_a   1.000
_cell.length_b   1.000
_cell.length_c   1.000
_cell.angle_alpha   90.00
_cell.angle_beta   90.00
_cell.angle_gamma   90.00
#
_symmetry.space_group_name_H-M   'P 1'
#
loop_
_entity.id
_entity.type
_entity.pdbx_description
1 polymer ?
#
loop_
_entity_poly.entity_id
_entity_poly.type
_entity_poly.pdbx_seq_one_letter_code
_entity_poly.pdbx_strand_id
1 'polypeptide(L)'
;IRNRKGPFDDNGHGTHVSGILAGDGTASGGKYKGAAPCCSIAALKVLDRFGNGSREDVMRAFRWIMEFGSIYNIRIVNISVGTTSRDHKEQTDLLEGVEKLWYLGFVVVAAAGNQGLGAGTVTAPGSSRKIITVGSSDMLNGRKAVSGRGPTFDCVCKPDLVAPGSQVIACAP
;
A
#
# COMPACT_ATOMS: atom_id res chain seq x y z
N ILE A 1 7.40 -15.85 7.28
CA ILE A 1 6.72 -16.55 6.18
C ILE A 1 6.48 -17.97 6.63
N ARG A 2 5.22 -18.33 6.93
CA ARG A 2 4.85 -19.70 7.27
C ARG A 2 4.95 -20.55 6.00
N ASN A 3 5.56 -21.71 6.12
CA ASN A 3 5.78 -22.67 5.03
C ASN A 3 4.44 -23.33 4.63
N ARG A 4 3.54 -22.56 4.00
CA ARG A 4 2.29 -23.06 3.42
C ARG A 4 2.50 -23.30 1.92
N LYS A 5 2.01 -24.43 1.43
CA LYS A 5 2.00 -24.73 -0.01
C LYS A 5 0.91 -23.89 -0.67
N GLY A 6 1.33 -22.84 -1.40
CA GLY A 6 0.44 -21.95 -2.15
C GLY A 6 0.10 -20.62 -1.47
N PRO A 7 -0.45 -19.66 -2.24
CA PRO A 7 -0.88 -18.37 -1.73
C PRO A 7 -2.05 -18.54 -0.75
N PHE A 8 -2.05 -17.74 0.31
CA PHE A 8 -3.17 -17.70 1.27
C PHE A 8 -3.33 -16.32 1.84
N ASP A 9 -4.56 -15.95 2.16
CA ASP A 9 -4.89 -14.76 2.90
C ASP A 9 -5.84 -15.14 4.04
N ASP A 10 -5.43 -14.84 5.27
CA ASP A 10 -6.17 -15.10 6.50
C ASP A 10 -6.70 -13.81 7.15
N ASN A 11 -6.60 -12.67 6.44
CA ASN A 11 -7.12 -11.39 6.85
C ASN A 11 -8.13 -10.80 5.84
N GLY A 12 -7.84 -10.89 4.54
CA GLY A 12 -8.67 -10.39 3.46
C GLY A 12 -8.22 -9.05 2.88
N HIS A 13 -7.45 -8.24 3.61
CA HIS A 13 -6.99 -6.94 3.13
C HIS A 13 -6.17 -7.07 1.84
N GLY A 14 -5.20 -7.98 1.81
CA GLY A 14 -4.33 -8.18 0.64
C GLY A 14 -5.11 -8.68 -0.58
N THR A 15 -6.06 -9.58 -0.38
CA THR A 15 -6.94 -10.07 -1.46
C THR A 15 -7.81 -8.96 -2.03
N HIS A 16 -8.40 -8.11 -1.18
CA HIS A 16 -9.19 -6.97 -1.61
C HIS A 16 -8.36 -5.98 -2.43
N VAL A 17 -7.18 -5.59 -1.94
CA VAL A 17 -6.24 -4.71 -2.65
C VAL A 17 -5.83 -5.31 -4.00
N SER A 18 -5.49 -6.60 -4.03
CA SER A 18 -5.13 -7.29 -5.28
C SER A 18 -6.27 -7.31 -6.28
N GLY A 19 -7.50 -7.47 -5.83
CA GLY A 19 -8.70 -7.39 -6.67
C GLY A 19 -8.90 -6.00 -7.29
N ILE A 20 -8.64 -4.92 -6.54
CA ILE A 20 -8.69 -3.55 -7.07
C ILE A 20 -7.59 -3.32 -8.10
N LEU A 21 -6.41 -3.89 -7.90
CA LEU A 21 -5.28 -3.74 -8.83
C LEU A 21 -5.51 -4.53 -10.12
N ALA A 22 -5.82 -5.83 -10.02
CA ALA A 22 -5.71 -6.76 -11.12
C ALA A 22 -6.85 -7.79 -11.23
N GLY A 23 -7.94 -7.63 -10.50
CA GLY A 23 -9.09 -8.54 -10.62
C GLY A 23 -9.63 -8.56 -12.06
N ASP A 24 -9.80 -9.76 -12.62
CA ASP A 24 -10.28 -9.95 -14.00
C ASP A 24 -11.81 -9.74 -14.14
N GLY A 25 -12.51 -9.68 -13.01
CA GLY A 25 -13.96 -9.52 -12.95
C GLY A 25 -14.77 -10.80 -13.18
N THR A 26 -14.12 -11.96 -13.35
CA THR A 26 -14.80 -13.24 -13.67
C THR A 26 -15.91 -13.55 -12.67
N ALA A 27 -15.66 -13.43 -11.36
CA ALA A 27 -16.65 -13.71 -10.32
C ALA A 27 -17.88 -12.77 -10.33
N SER A 28 -17.79 -11.63 -11.01
CA SER A 28 -18.84 -10.62 -11.11
C SER A 28 -19.43 -10.49 -12.51
N GLY A 29 -19.18 -11.44 -13.41
CA GLY A 29 -19.59 -11.34 -14.81
C GLY A 29 -18.97 -10.13 -15.53
N GLY A 30 -17.79 -9.71 -15.13
CA GLY A 30 -17.07 -8.58 -15.72
C GLY A 30 -17.41 -7.21 -15.11
N LYS A 31 -18.30 -7.14 -14.12
CA LYS A 31 -18.78 -5.88 -13.54
C LYS A 31 -17.71 -5.19 -12.68
N TYR A 32 -16.98 -5.93 -11.87
CA TYR A 32 -15.96 -5.42 -10.95
C TYR A 32 -14.58 -5.88 -11.39
N LYS A 33 -14.00 -5.18 -12.35
CA LYS A 33 -12.62 -5.39 -12.80
C LYS A 33 -11.69 -4.47 -12.05
N GLY A 34 -10.46 -4.93 -11.82
CA GLY A 34 -9.37 -4.11 -11.33
C GLY A 34 -8.89 -3.08 -12.37
N ALA A 35 -8.03 -2.19 -11.94
CA ALA A 35 -7.48 -1.14 -12.81
C ALA A 35 -6.59 -1.71 -13.93
N ALA A 36 -5.93 -2.84 -13.69
CA ALA A 36 -5.03 -3.51 -14.62
C ALA A 36 -5.31 -5.04 -14.68
N PRO A 37 -6.45 -5.47 -15.22
CA PRO A 37 -6.92 -6.86 -15.11
C PRO A 37 -6.05 -7.89 -15.86
N CYS A 38 -5.13 -7.42 -16.71
CA CYS A 38 -4.19 -8.29 -17.44
C CYS A 38 -2.79 -8.33 -16.81
N CYS A 39 -2.57 -7.67 -15.66
CA CYS A 39 -1.25 -7.70 -15.03
C CYS A 39 -1.09 -8.93 -14.13
N SER A 40 0.17 -9.36 -13.95
CA SER A 40 0.55 -10.34 -12.95
C SER A 40 0.84 -9.66 -11.61
N ILE A 41 0.57 -10.35 -10.51
CA ILE A 41 0.84 -9.86 -9.15
C ILE A 41 1.86 -10.77 -8.47
N ALA A 42 2.89 -10.17 -7.88
CA ALA A 42 3.74 -10.79 -6.89
C ALA A 42 3.25 -10.34 -5.50
N ALA A 43 2.51 -11.20 -4.80
CA ALA A 43 1.94 -10.89 -3.50
C ALA A 43 2.95 -11.19 -2.38
N LEU A 44 3.40 -10.15 -1.67
CA LEU A 44 4.27 -10.26 -0.51
C LEU A 44 3.44 -10.04 0.76
N LYS A 45 3.08 -11.14 1.42
CA LYS A 45 2.27 -11.10 2.64
C LYS A 45 3.12 -10.66 3.84
N VAL A 46 2.86 -9.44 4.32
CA VAL A 46 3.51 -8.83 5.48
C VAL A 46 2.58 -8.66 6.69
N LEU A 47 1.28 -8.91 6.52
CA LEU A 47 0.30 -8.80 7.58
C LEU A 47 -0.13 -10.19 8.09
N ASP A 48 -0.39 -10.29 9.37
CA ASP A 48 -0.97 -11.47 10.00
C ASP A 48 -2.51 -11.51 9.83
N ARG A 49 -3.17 -12.50 10.45
CA ARG A 49 -4.63 -12.66 10.42
C ARG A 49 -5.42 -11.50 11.05
N PHE A 50 -4.78 -10.69 11.87
CA PHE A 50 -5.40 -9.54 12.53
C PHE A 50 -5.13 -8.23 11.77
N GLY A 51 -4.39 -8.28 10.66
CA GLY A 51 -3.99 -7.10 9.90
C GLY A 51 -2.79 -6.36 10.49
N ASN A 52 -2.07 -6.97 11.44
CA ASN A 52 -0.85 -6.41 12.00
C ASN A 52 0.37 -6.89 11.19
N GLY A 53 1.31 -5.99 10.95
CA GLY A 53 2.60 -6.29 10.34
C GLY A 53 3.74 -5.98 11.28
N SER A 54 4.88 -6.65 11.06
CA SER A 54 6.13 -6.29 11.72
C SER A 54 7.02 -5.49 10.77
N ARG A 55 7.82 -4.58 11.33
CA ARG A 55 8.87 -3.87 10.60
C ARG A 55 9.79 -4.86 9.86
N GLU A 56 10.16 -5.94 10.53
CA GLU A 56 11.05 -6.97 9.99
C GLU A 56 10.47 -7.64 8.74
N ASP A 57 9.17 -7.93 8.72
CA ASP A 57 8.51 -8.56 7.58
C ASP A 57 8.42 -7.60 6.39
N VAL A 58 8.13 -6.32 6.63
CA VAL A 58 8.12 -5.29 5.58
C VAL A 58 9.53 -5.10 5.00
N MET A 59 10.54 -4.99 5.85
CA MET A 59 11.94 -4.86 5.39
C MET A 59 12.43 -6.10 4.66
N ARG A 60 11.95 -7.29 5.01
CA ARG A 60 12.21 -8.53 4.26
C ARG A 60 11.56 -8.50 2.88
N ALA A 61 10.33 -7.98 2.79
CA ALA A 61 9.64 -7.81 1.52
C ALA A 61 10.39 -6.82 0.60
N PHE A 62 10.85 -5.69 1.13
CA PHE A 62 11.67 -4.74 0.36
C PHE A 62 12.96 -5.37 -0.16
N ARG A 63 13.69 -6.10 0.67
CA ARG A 63 14.90 -6.82 0.23
C ARG A 63 14.59 -7.81 -0.88
N TRP A 64 13.51 -8.56 -0.76
CA TRP A 64 13.09 -9.50 -1.81
C TRP A 64 12.80 -8.79 -3.13
N ILE A 65 12.11 -7.62 -3.10
CA ILE A 65 11.85 -6.84 -4.31
C ILE A 65 13.17 -6.34 -4.93
N MET A 66 14.10 -5.85 -4.12
CA MET A 66 15.40 -5.38 -4.60
C MET A 66 16.21 -6.49 -5.27
N GLU A 67 16.13 -7.70 -4.74
CA GLU A 67 16.88 -8.87 -5.25
C GLU A 67 16.22 -9.50 -6.46
N PHE A 68 14.91 -9.70 -6.43
CA PHE A 68 14.19 -10.49 -7.42
C PHE A 68 13.30 -9.66 -8.36
N GLY A 69 13.06 -8.38 -8.05
CA GLY A 69 12.11 -7.56 -8.79
C GLY A 69 12.40 -7.48 -10.29
N SER A 70 13.66 -7.34 -10.67
CA SER A 70 14.06 -7.32 -12.09
C SER A 70 13.85 -8.68 -12.76
N ILE A 71 14.08 -9.78 -12.06
CA ILE A 71 13.92 -11.16 -12.56
C ILE A 71 12.44 -11.41 -12.90
N TYR A 72 11.53 -10.95 -12.06
CA TYR A 72 10.08 -11.07 -12.26
C TYR A 72 9.48 -9.91 -13.06
N ASN A 73 10.30 -9.02 -13.63
CA ASN A 73 9.84 -7.83 -14.36
C ASN A 73 8.85 -6.97 -13.56
N ILE A 74 9.06 -6.85 -12.25
CA ILE A 74 8.27 -5.97 -11.39
C ILE A 74 8.62 -4.53 -11.76
N ARG A 75 7.60 -3.71 -12.01
CA ARG A 75 7.76 -2.28 -12.37
C ARG A 75 7.11 -1.37 -11.34
N ILE A 76 6.05 -1.86 -10.69
CA ILE A 76 5.24 -1.08 -9.75
C ILE A 76 5.19 -1.82 -8.41
N VAL A 77 5.36 -1.09 -7.33
CA VAL A 77 5.25 -1.59 -5.95
C VAL A 77 4.10 -0.84 -5.27
N ASN A 78 3.03 -1.56 -4.93
CA ASN A 78 1.91 -1.01 -4.18
C ASN A 78 2.04 -1.35 -2.69
N ILE A 79 1.96 -0.34 -1.83
CA ILE A 79 2.11 -0.47 -0.38
C ILE A 79 0.85 0.10 0.30
N SER A 80 -0.10 -0.78 0.56
CA SER A 80 -1.36 -0.43 1.25
C SER A 80 -1.28 -0.73 2.76
N VAL A 81 -0.11 -0.49 3.34
CA VAL A 81 0.17 -0.59 4.78
C VAL A 81 0.98 0.62 5.22
N GLY A 82 0.87 0.96 6.49
CA GLY A 82 1.63 2.07 7.06
C GLY A 82 1.80 1.87 8.56
N THR A 83 2.74 2.60 9.16
CA THR A 83 2.95 2.56 10.61
C THR A 83 2.34 3.77 11.29
N THR A 84 1.70 3.52 12.43
CA THR A 84 1.29 4.54 13.40
C THR A 84 2.27 4.65 14.57
N SER A 85 3.34 3.86 14.52
CA SER A 85 4.40 3.85 15.52
C SER A 85 5.07 5.23 15.59
N ARG A 86 5.37 5.66 16.82
CA ARG A 86 6.18 6.86 17.08
C ARG A 86 7.67 6.56 17.16
N ASP A 87 8.07 5.30 16.93
CA ASP A 87 9.46 4.92 16.87
C ASP A 87 10.11 5.50 15.61
N HIS A 88 11.00 6.46 15.82
CA HIS A 88 11.75 7.12 14.76
C HIS A 88 12.52 6.13 13.88
N LYS A 89 13.08 5.08 14.47
CA LYS A 89 13.83 4.08 13.73
C LYS A 89 12.93 3.30 12.77
N GLU A 90 11.74 2.89 13.23
CA GLU A 90 10.78 2.19 12.37
C GLU A 90 10.35 3.07 11.20
N GLN A 91 9.99 4.34 11.48
CA GLN A 91 9.62 5.27 10.43
C GLN A 91 10.75 5.51 9.44
N THR A 92 11.98 5.75 9.90
CA THR A 92 13.15 5.97 9.06
C THR A 92 13.43 4.77 8.16
N ASP A 93 13.42 3.56 8.71
CA ASP A 93 13.65 2.35 7.92
C ASP A 93 12.63 2.15 6.81
N LEU A 94 11.34 2.44 7.08
CA LEU A 94 10.29 2.37 6.06
C LEU A 94 10.49 3.42 4.97
N LEU A 95 10.84 4.66 5.34
CA LEU A 95 11.10 5.74 4.39
C LEU A 95 12.31 5.42 3.52
N GLU A 96 13.43 5.06 4.12
CA GLU A 96 14.65 4.67 3.38
C GLU A 96 14.39 3.47 2.46
N GLY A 97 13.62 2.49 2.93
CA GLY A 97 13.27 1.31 2.16
C GLY A 97 12.50 1.64 0.88
N VAL A 98 11.47 2.47 0.96
CA VAL A 98 10.68 2.86 -0.23
C VAL A 98 11.45 3.79 -1.15
N GLU A 99 12.27 4.69 -0.61
CA GLU A 99 13.12 5.56 -1.41
C GLU A 99 14.19 4.78 -2.16
N LYS A 100 14.75 3.75 -1.53
CA LYS A 100 15.71 2.86 -2.19
C LYS A 100 15.05 2.09 -3.35
N LEU A 101 13.82 1.61 -3.18
CA LEU A 101 13.07 1.00 -4.28
C LEU A 101 12.84 2.00 -5.42
N TRP A 102 12.50 3.25 -5.10
CA TRP A 102 12.34 4.30 -6.09
C TRP A 102 13.63 4.57 -6.87
N TYR A 103 14.76 4.69 -6.19
CA TYR A 103 16.07 4.88 -6.84
C TYR A 103 16.52 3.69 -7.70
N LEU A 104 16.04 2.48 -7.39
CA LEU A 104 16.25 1.30 -8.23
C LEU A 104 15.34 1.24 -9.46
N GLY A 105 14.48 2.24 -9.67
CA GLY A 105 13.62 2.39 -10.84
C GLY A 105 12.23 1.78 -10.70
N PHE A 106 11.82 1.34 -9.51
CA PHE A 106 10.44 0.93 -9.27
C PHE A 106 9.53 2.15 -9.09
N VAL A 107 8.35 2.13 -9.68
CA VAL A 107 7.30 3.08 -9.33
C VAL A 107 6.67 2.63 -8.01
N VAL A 108 6.87 3.40 -6.95
CA VAL A 108 6.35 3.06 -5.61
C VAL A 108 5.13 3.91 -5.31
N VAL A 109 4.04 3.25 -4.97
CA VAL A 109 2.75 3.88 -4.61
C VAL A 109 2.38 3.45 -3.20
N ALA A 110 2.10 4.40 -2.33
CA ALA A 110 1.72 4.12 -0.94
C ALA A 110 0.44 4.84 -0.52
N ALA A 111 -0.28 4.24 0.42
CA ALA A 111 -1.43 4.87 1.05
C ALA A 111 -1.00 6.03 1.97
N ALA A 112 -1.82 7.07 2.03
CA ALA A 112 -1.61 8.19 2.95
C ALA A 112 -1.81 7.82 4.44
N GLY A 113 -2.37 6.65 4.71
CA GLY A 113 -2.73 6.19 6.05
C GLY A 113 -4.15 6.59 6.46
N ASN A 114 -4.56 6.16 7.65
CA ASN A 114 -5.93 6.26 8.16
C ASN A 114 -6.04 7.09 9.46
N GLN A 115 -5.07 7.97 9.71
CA GLN A 115 -5.02 8.78 10.94
C GLN A 115 -5.69 10.15 10.78
N GLY A 116 -6.37 10.38 9.66
CA GLY A 116 -6.79 11.70 9.28
C GLY A 116 -8.14 12.16 9.77
N LEU A 117 -8.22 13.31 10.34
CA LEU A 117 -9.14 14.42 10.10
C LEU A 117 -8.34 15.73 10.18
N GLY A 118 -7.22 15.74 10.85
CA GLY A 118 -6.32 16.90 11.01
C GLY A 118 -5.18 16.91 9.98
N ALA A 119 -4.48 18.05 9.91
CA ALA A 119 -3.21 18.16 9.20
C ALA A 119 -2.11 17.34 9.91
N GLY A 120 -1.07 16.97 9.15
CA GLY A 120 0.08 16.24 9.70
C GLY A 120 -0.18 14.76 10.00
N THR A 121 -1.18 14.16 9.38
CA THR A 121 -1.63 12.77 9.67
C THR A 121 -1.24 11.75 8.62
N VAL A 122 -0.44 12.13 7.62
CA VAL A 122 0.12 11.18 6.66
C VAL A 122 1.17 10.30 7.35
N THR A 123 1.02 8.99 7.22
CA THR A 123 1.87 8.01 7.91
C THR A 123 2.98 7.48 7.00
N ALA A 124 4.09 7.03 7.58
CA ALA A 124 5.14 6.34 6.83
C ALA A 124 4.61 4.96 6.33
N PRO A 125 4.97 4.53 5.10
CA PRO A 125 5.92 5.19 4.19
C PRO A 125 5.32 6.29 3.29
N GLY A 126 4.01 6.55 3.33
CA GLY A 126 3.33 7.55 2.50
C GLY A 126 3.83 8.99 2.71
N SER A 127 4.53 9.28 3.83
CA SER A 127 5.13 10.58 4.09
C SER A 127 6.43 10.85 3.30
N SER A 128 6.98 9.86 2.59
CA SER A 128 8.19 10.08 1.78
C SER A 128 7.97 11.07 0.64
N ARG A 129 8.94 11.96 0.42
CA ARG A 129 8.95 12.92 -0.71
C ARG A 129 9.02 12.26 -2.07
N LYS A 130 9.59 11.06 -2.16
CA LYS A 130 10.04 10.46 -3.41
C LYS A 130 8.97 9.64 -4.10
N ILE A 131 8.09 9.01 -3.33
CA ILE A 131 7.10 8.06 -3.83
C ILE A 131 5.75 8.73 -4.08
N ILE A 132 4.86 8.04 -4.77
CA ILE A 132 3.50 8.51 -5.01
C ILE A 132 2.64 8.13 -3.81
N THR A 133 2.02 9.12 -3.17
CA THR A 133 1.13 8.90 -2.01
C THR A 133 -0.31 9.18 -2.39
N VAL A 134 -1.18 8.23 -2.09
CA VAL A 134 -2.60 8.29 -2.46
C VAL A 134 -3.47 8.39 -1.22
N GLY A 135 -4.33 9.40 -1.19
CA GLY A 135 -5.38 9.59 -0.20
C GLY A 135 -6.76 9.18 -0.71
N SER A 136 -7.76 9.19 0.17
CA SER A 136 -9.15 8.98 -0.22
C SER A 136 -9.83 10.28 -0.65
N SER A 137 -10.49 10.27 -1.83
CA SER A 137 -11.28 11.40 -2.33
C SER A 137 -12.57 11.63 -1.53
N ASP A 138 -13.00 10.70 -0.71
CA ASP A 138 -14.19 10.84 0.15
C ASP A 138 -14.06 12.01 1.13
N MET A 139 -12.80 12.39 1.45
CA MET A 139 -12.52 13.57 2.25
C MET A 139 -13.00 14.88 1.63
N LEU A 140 -13.18 14.93 0.31
CA LEU A 140 -13.64 16.11 -0.42
C LEU A 140 -15.15 16.32 -0.31
N ASN A 141 -15.91 15.27 0.02
CA ASN A 141 -17.36 15.26 0.04
C ASN A 141 -17.97 15.45 1.45
N GLY A 142 -17.18 15.99 2.40
CA GLY A 142 -17.64 16.18 3.79
C GLY A 142 -17.91 14.90 4.58
N ARG A 143 -17.70 13.73 3.98
CA ARG A 143 -17.76 12.45 4.69
C ARG A 143 -16.60 12.34 5.65
N LYS A 144 -16.76 11.59 6.73
CA LYS A 144 -15.69 11.30 7.71
C LYS A 144 -14.65 10.36 7.10
N ALA A 145 -13.89 10.85 6.13
CA ALA A 145 -12.80 10.11 5.56
C ALA A 145 -11.62 10.12 6.54
N VAL A 146 -11.13 8.94 6.85
CA VAL A 146 -10.00 8.74 7.77
C VAL A 146 -8.64 8.88 7.09
N SER A 147 -8.61 9.26 5.81
CA SER A 147 -7.37 9.40 5.03
C SER A 147 -6.40 10.42 5.61
N GLY A 148 -5.12 10.07 5.67
CA GLY A 148 -4.06 10.97 6.11
C GLY A 148 -4.01 12.26 5.29
N ARG A 149 -3.72 13.38 5.96
CA ARG A 149 -3.64 14.73 5.38
C ARG A 149 -2.31 15.40 5.74
N GLY A 150 -1.70 16.01 4.74
CA GLY A 150 -0.50 16.81 4.90
C GLY A 150 -0.77 18.20 5.51
N PRO A 151 0.29 19.04 5.59
CA PRO A 151 1.66 18.69 5.24
C PRO A 151 2.23 17.61 6.18
N THR A 152 3.27 16.89 5.74
CA THR A 152 4.03 15.98 6.60
C THR A 152 4.83 16.78 7.66
N PHE A 153 5.43 16.08 8.62
CA PHE A 153 6.32 16.72 9.61
C PHE A 153 7.45 17.54 8.94
N ASP A 154 7.96 17.06 7.81
CA ASP A 154 9.00 17.75 7.03
C ASP A 154 8.44 18.76 6.04
N CYS A 155 7.23 19.26 6.28
CA CYS A 155 6.55 20.26 5.46
C CYS A 155 6.38 19.85 3.98
N VAL A 156 6.24 18.55 3.69
CA VAL A 156 5.93 18.07 2.35
C VAL A 156 4.42 18.05 2.13
N CYS A 157 3.97 18.61 1.01
CA CYS A 157 2.58 18.49 0.59
C CYS A 157 2.28 17.05 0.19
N LYS A 158 1.45 16.35 0.98
CA LYS A 158 0.96 14.97 0.74
C LYS A 158 -0.53 14.89 1.10
N PRO A 159 -1.32 13.98 0.54
CA PRO A 159 -0.96 13.06 -0.54
C PRO A 159 -0.75 13.76 -1.88
N ASP A 160 -0.08 13.10 -2.84
CA ASP A 160 0.15 13.63 -4.20
C ASP A 160 -1.13 13.62 -5.02
N LEU A 161 -2.00 12.63 -4.79
CA LEU A 161 -3.29 12.49 -5.44
C LEU A 161 -4.30 11.78 -4.54
N VAL A 162 -5.56 11.77 -4.96
CA VAL A 162 -6.65 11.08 -4.27
C VAL A 162 -7.40 10.17 -5.23
N ALA A 163 -7.96 9.09 -4.68
CA ALA A 163 -8.82 8.14 -5.39
C ALA A 163 -10.02 7.75 -4.51
N PRO A 164 -11.11 7.22 -5.07
CA PRO A 164 -12.21 6.67 -4.28
C PRO A 164 -11.70 5.63 -3.28
N GLY A 165 -12.02 5.78 -2.01
CA GLY A 165 -11.48 4.95 -0.94
C GLY A 165 -12.54 4.25 -0.08
N SER A 166 -13.83 4.56 -0.26
CA SER A 166 -14.91 3.97 0.52
C SER A 166 -15.88 3.20 -0.38
N GLN A 167 -16.47 2.12 0.16
CA GLN A 167 -17.47 1.30 -0.52
C GLN A 167 -16.97 0.70 -1.85
N VAL A 168 -15.66 0.48 -1.98
CA VAL A 168 -15.08 -0.17 -3.15
C VAL A 168 -15.33 -1.67 -3.07
N ILE A 169 -15.95 -2.24 -4.10
CA ILE A 169 -16.21 -3.68 -4.21
C ILE A 169 -15.05 -4.33 -4.95
N ALA A 170 -14.46 -5.37 -4.34
CA ALA A 170 -13.38 -6.14 -4.93
C ALA A 170 -13.40 -7.59 -4.42
N CYS A 171 -12.32 -8.34 -4.70
CA CYS A 171 -12.19 -9.74 -4.31
C CYS A 171 -12.18 -9.92 -2.78
N ALA A 172 -12.71 -11.06 -2.33
CA ALA A 172 -12.58 -11.57 -0.96
C ALA A 172 -11.86 -12.92 -0.99
N PRO A 173 -11.23 -13.35 0.14
CA PRO A 173 -10.58 -14.64 0.27
C PRO A 173 -11.52 -15.81 0.05
#